data_8d34cc41aeec333534fa8551ba3f3dbc
#
_entry.id   8d34cc41aeec333534fa8551ba3f3dbc
#
_cell.length_a   1.000
_cell.length_b   1.000
_cell.length_c   1.000
_cell.angle_alpha   90.00
_cell.angle_beta   90.00
_cell.angle_gamma   90.00
#
_symmetry.space_group_name_H-M   'P 1'
#
loop_
_entity.id
_entity.type
_entity.pdbx_description
1 polymer ?
#
loop_
_entity_poly.entity_id
_entity_poly.type
_entity_poly.pdbx_seq_one_letter_code
_entity_poly.pdbx_strand_id
1 'polypeptide(L)' 'MYQAVGVIELKSIAKGIEATDAALKSAGISLVSAHPACPGKFEMILTGAIADVTAAVEHVKSRFDQ' A
#
# COMPACT_ATOMS: atom_id res chain seq x y z
N MET A 1 17.19 -6.99 12.79
CA MET A 1 16.76 -6.05 11.75
C MET A 1 15.32 -5.63 11.98
N TYR A 2 15.06 -4.35 11.88
CA TYR A 2 13.72 -3.82 12.10
C TYR A 2 12.91 -3.85 10.84
N GLN A 3 11.65 -4.18 11.01
CA GLN A 3 10.69 -4.12 9.93
C GLN A 3 9.58 -3.16 10.30
N ALA A 4 9.07 -2.49 9.30
CA ALA A 4 7.94 -1.58 9.48
C ALA A 4 6.71 -2.20 8.86
N VAL A 5 5.56 -1.75 9.33
CA VAL A 5 4.27 -2.14 8.76
C VAL A 5 3.60 -0.87 8.25
N GLY A 6 3.16 -0.91 7.01
CA GLY A 6 2.41 0.19 6.43
C GLY A 6 1.00 -0.27 6.12
N VAL A 7 0.03 0.58 6.43
CA VAL A 7 -1.37 0.31 6.14
C VAL A 7 -1.88 1.43 5.25
N ILE A 8 -2.46 1.05 4.12
CA ILE A 8 -3.00 2.01 3.18
C ILE A 8 -4.45 1.66 2.92
N GLU A 9 -5.33 2.63 3.07
CA GLU A 9 -6.74 2.46 2.78
C GLU A 9 -7.13 3.38 1.63
N LEU A 10 -7.81 2.82 0.64
CA LEU A 10 -8.29 3.58 -0.50
C LEU A 10 -9.80 3.48 -0.56
N LYS A 11 -10.44 4.54 -1.06
CA LYS A 11 -11.89 4.61 -1.08
C LYS A 11 -12.49 4.01 -2.35
N SER A 12 -11.68 3.34 -3.15
CA SER A 12 -12.12 2.73 -4.39
C SER A 12 -11.41 1.39 -4.55
N ILE A 13 -12.17 0.34 -4.83
CA ILE A 13 -11.59 -0.98 -5.03
C ILE A 13 -10.72 -0.97 -6.28
N ALA A 14 -11.18 -0.32 -7.35
CA ALA A 14 -10.41 -0.26 -8.59
C ALA A 14 -9.07 0.45 -8.37
N LYS A 15 -9.09 1.60 -7.67
CA LYS A 15 -7.85 2.30 -7.38
C LYS A 15 -6.97 1.53 -6.41
N GLY A 16 -7.59 0.76 -5.53
CA GLY A 16 -6.84 -0.10 -4.62
C GLY A 16 -6.02 -1.15 -5.35
N ILE A 17 -6.58 -1.74 -6.39
CA ILE A 17 -5.87 -2.73 -7.18
C ILE A 17 -4.69 -2.07 -7.89
N GLU A 18 -4.89 -0.89 -8.49
CA GLU A 18 -3.80 -0.15 -9.13
C GLU A 18 -2.73 0.25 -8.13
N ALA A 19 -3.15 0.69 -6.94
CA ALA A 19 -2.21 1.11 -5.92
C ALA A 19 -1.37 -0.05 -5.42
N THR A 20 -1.96 -1.24 -5.31
CA THR A 20 -1.22 -2.42 -4.90
C THR A 20 -0.11 -2.72 -5.91
N ASP A 21 -0.43 -2.66 -7.20
CA ASP A 21 0.57 -2.88 -8.23
C ASP A 21 1.68 -1.85 -8.15
N ALA A 22 1.32 -0.58 -7.98
CA ALA A 22 2.31 0.49 -7.88
C ALA A 22 3.21 0.31 -6.66
N ALA A 23 2.62 -0.08 -5.52
CA ALA A 23 3.41 -0.29 -4.31
C ALA A 23 4.41 -1.41 -4.49
N LEU A 24 4.00 -2.50 -5.11
CA LEU A 24 4.89 -3.64 -5.31
C LEU A 24 6.03 -3.33 -6.27
N LYS A 25 5.84 -2.39 -7.17
CA LYS A 25 6.87 -2.02 -8.13
C LYS A 25 7.83 -0.96 -7.62
N SER A 26 7.45 -0.22 -6.59
CA SER A 26 8.18 0.99 -6.22
C SER A 26 9.27 0.77 -5.17
N ALA A 27 9.22 -0.31 -4.42
CA ALA A 27 10.18 -0.51 -3.34
C ALA A 27 10.30 -1.98 -2.99
N GLY A 28 11.33 -2.31 -2.23
CA GLY A 28 11.55 -3.69 -1.79
C GLY A 28 10.67 -4.02 -0.60
N ILE A 29 9.40 -4.19 -0.84
CA ILE A 29 8.44 -4.50 0.22
C ILE A 29 7.79 -5.86 -0.03
N SER A 30 7.17 -6.37 1.01
CA SER A 30 6.35 -7.57 0.91
C SER A 30 4.90 -7.20 1.20
N LEU A 31 4.00 -7.76 0.43
CA LEU A 31 2.58 -7.53 0.61
C LEU A 31 2.05 -8.55 1.60
N VAL A 32 1.53 -8.08 2.73
CA VAL A 32 0.93 -8.96 3.73
C VAL A 32 -0.49 -9.31 3.32
N SER A 33 -1.26 -8.29 2.95
CA SER A 33 -2.61 -8.52 2.47
C SER A 33 -3.06 -7.32 1.63
N ALA A 34 -3.99 -7.60 0.74
CA ALA A 34 -4.63 -6.56 -0.07
C ALA A 34 -6.02 -7.09 -0.38
N HIS A 35 -7.05 -6.42 0.12
CA HIS A 35 -8.40 -6.93 -0.02
C HIS A 35 -9.42 -5.80 0.11
N PRO A 36 -10.60 -6.00 -0.45
CA PRO A 36 -11.68 -5.05 -0.25
C PRO A 36 -12.06 -5.00 1.23
N ALA A 37 -12.34 -3.81 1.69
CA ALA A 37 -12.86 -3.58 3.03
C ALA A 37 -14.22 -2.91 2.90
N CYS A 38 -15.02 -2.96 3.95
CA CYS A 38 -16.38 -2.46 3.85
C CYS A 38 -16.45 -0.94 3.92
N PRO A 39 -17.47 -0.37 3.29
CA PRO A 39 -18.02 -0.74 2.01
C PRO A 39 -17.35 0.07 0.90
N GLY A 40 -16.95 -0.59 -0.16
CA GLY A 40 -16.35 0.08 -1.30
C GLY A 40 -14.94 0.58 -1.08
N LYS A 41 -14.30 0.14 -0.01
CA LYS A 41 -12.92 0.52 0.29
C LYS A 41 -11.98 -0.63 0.01
N PHE A 42 -10.70 -0.32 -0.07
CA PHE A 42 -9.66 -1.32 -0.28
C PHE A 42 -8.57 -1.09 0.77
N GLU A 43 -8.12 -2.16 1.40
CA GLU A 43 -7.09 -2.08 2.42
C GLU A 43 -5.87 -2.89 2.00
N MET A 44 -4.69 -2.31 2.19
CA MET A 44 -3.43 -2.92 1.82
C MET A 44 -2.49 -2.85 3.01
N ILE A 45 -1.86 -3.97 3.34
CA ILE A 45 -0.90 -4.02 4.43
C ILE A 45 0.44 -4.49 3.87
N LEU A 46 1.47 -3.69 4.10
CA LEU A 46 2.80 -3.91 3.59
C LEU A 46 3.79 -4.08 4.73
N THR A 47 4.88 -4.79 4.47
CA THR A 47 5.98 -4.86 5.43
C THR A 47 7.31 -4.81 4.68
N GLY A 48 8.35 -4.41 5.40
CA GLY A 48 9.70 -4.31 4.84
C GLY A 48 10.55 -3.42 5.71
N ALA A 49 11.72 -3.04 5.22
CA ALA A 49 12.57 -2.08 5.92
C ALA A 49 11.83 -0.75 6.02
N ILE A 50 12.13 0.01 7.07
CA ILE A 50 11.45 1.28 7.31
C ILE A 50 11.52 2.19 6.10
N ALA A 51 12.70 2.32 5.48
CA ALA A 51 12.86 3.19 4.32
C ALA A 51 12.01 2.72 3.14
N ASP A 52 11.96 1.41 2.92
CA ASP A 52 11.20 0.86 1.80
C ASP A 52 9.70 1.02 2.00
N VAL A 53 9.21 0.78 3.21
CA VAL A 53 7.79 0.94 3.50
C VAL A 53 7.41 2.41 3.40
N THR A 54 8.24 3.30 3.94
CA THR A 54 7.98 4.73 3.86
C THR A 54 7.91 5.19 2.41
N ALA A 55 8.86 4.74 1.59
CA ALA A 55 8.88 5.11 0.18
C ALA A 55 7.63 4.61 -0.55
N ALA A 56 7.23 3.38 -0.28
CA ALA A 56 6.04 2.81 -0.93
C ALA A 56 4.77 3.55 -0.53
N VAL A 57 4.62 3.85 0.77
CA VAL A 57 3.44 4.57 1.25
C VAL A 57 3.39 5.98 0.65
N GLU A 58 4.53 6.67 0.63
CA GLU A 58 4.59 8.02 0.05
C GLU A 58 4.27 8.00 -1.43
N HIS A 59 4.77 7.01 -2.14
CA HIS A 59 4.51 6.88 -3.57
C HIS A 59 3.02 6.70 -3.85
N VAL A 60 2.39 5.79 -3.12
CA VAL A 60 0.96 5.55 -3.29
C VAL A 60 0.16 6.79 -2.91
N LYS A 61 0.54 7.43 -1.81
CA LYS A 61 -0.17 8.62 -1.36
C LYS A 61 -0.10 9.73 -2.41
N SER A 62 1.06 9.98 -2.97
CA SER A 62 1.21 11.07 -3.94
C SER A 62 0.45 10.77 -5.23
N ARG A 63 0.29 9.51 -5.59
CA ARG A 63 -0.31 9.13 -6.86
C ARG A 63 -1.83 8.93 -6.76
N PHE A 64 -2.30 8.43 -5.62
CA PHE A 64 -3.70 8.01 -5.49
C PHE A 64 -4.50 8.82 -4.49
N ASP A 65 -3.87 9.66 -3.71
CA ASP A 65 -4.55 10.47 -2.71
C ASP A 65 -5.16 11.69 -3.38
N GLN A 66 -6.41 11.58 -3.71
CA GLN A 66 -7.15 12.65 -4.39
C GLN A 66 -8.10 13.33 -3.44
#